data_d0c035c3ec468dc976bb86a94fd571be
#
_entry.id   d0c035c3ec468dc976bb86a94fd571be
#
_cell.length_a   1.000
_cell.length_b   1.000
_cell.length_c   1.000
_cell.angle_alpha   90.00
_cell.angle_beta   90.00
_cell.angle_gamma   90.00
#
_symmetry.space_group_name_H-M   'P 1'
#
loop_
_entity.id
_entity.type
_entity.pdbx_description
1 polymer ?
#
loop_
_entity_poly.entity_id
_entity_poly.type
_entity_poly.pdbx_seq_one_letter_code
_entity_poly.pdbx_strand_id
1 'polypeptide(L)'
;MTRLARIRYIILAAIAATFISVSCEPEFVKGSGSNDTEQGNGNGNEGENSGDNGNGGEEGGPTEDNGGENVPPAITDDGIAYVWDGAVIPEITMKVSLEQWNAFLARYDEYSQNADYFHADFTFKKGEEVTTIQDGGFRIRGNTSRRRPEGSCGQQHVSGSTDWHHCHFGLNFRKFNKDKAHTVKGIRKINLKWFKDDPTYVRELYCYDLFRRYGIWTAPFDGYCRLWIQVEGDAKPAYFGVYQMIEPVDDKYVEKRLAGMFGSAEGNLWKCANNGNKADLHDLDGDWALDTNDGVNHTYEYKGEEANYEVAKTQFQDFIQKLTGKGEESFYNWIKQVCDVEFLLKTYAVNVAVGMWDDHWVNGNNFYVYFNSMDQYDYKFFLIPYDYDNTLGTSGLIDAGRQNPYEWGEVGHLMKRLMKFDEFRQIYKNALLELIDPAKGLFHIDASLSRIKAWQDRIRDYVSNDTGEDMSIYDQPASWGNHGEYRVMETGPDNFFTVKAGVIKSMN
;
A
#
# COMPACT_ATOMS: atom_id res chain seq x y z
N MET A 1 -31.53 -23.39 -5.32
CA MET A 1 -31.24 -22.41 -4.25
C MET A 1 -32.53 -21.75 -3.85
N THR A 2 -32.94 -21.88 -2.60
CA THR A 2 -34.22 -21.46 -2.08
C THR A 2 -34.26 -19.94 -1.86
N ARG A 3 -35.45 -19.35 -1.96
CA ARG A 3 -35.71 -17.91 -1.78
C ARG A 3 -35.08 -17.29 -0.47
N LEU A 4 -34.84 -18.09 0.54
CA LEU A 4 -34.17 -17.65 1.78
C LEU A 4 -32.67 -17.33 1.61
N ALA A 5 -31.97 -17.95 0.69
CA ALA A 5 -30.55 -17.65 0.42
C ALA A 5 -30.38 -16.28 -0.27
N ARG A 6 -31.33 -15.89 -1.13
CA ARG A 6 -31.32 -14.57 -1.80
C ARG A 6 -31.60 -13.41 -0.82
N ILE A 7 -32.42 -13.65 0.19
CA ILE A 7 -32.73 -12.61 1.19
C ILE A 7 -31.54 -12.35 2.12
N ARG A 8 -30.74 -13.38 2.45
CA ARG A 8 -29.51 -13.18 3.24
C ARG A 8 -28.42 -12.41 2.50
N TYR A 9 -28.29 -12.58 1.19
CA TYR A 9 -27.35 -11.82 0.37
C TYR A 9 -27.71 -10.34 0.23
N ILE A 10 -29.00 -10.02 0.15
CA ILE A 10 -29.49 -8.64 0.07
C ILE A 10 -29.32 -7.91 1.41
N ILE A 11 -29.46 -8.61 2.54
CA ILE A 11 -29.28 -8.02 3.88
C ILE A 11 -27.79 -7.77 4.18
N LEU A 12 -26.86 -8.61 3.73
CA LEU A 12 -25.43 -8.37 3.90
C LEU A 12 -24.90 -7.23 3.01
N ALA A 13 -25.42 -7.06 1.81
CA ALA A 13 -25.13 -5.89 0.98
C ALA A 13 -25.70 -4.58 1.53
N ALA A 14 -26.84 -4.65 2.22
CA ALA A 14 -27.47 -3.47 2.86
C ALA A 14 -26.76 -3.05 4.15
N ILE A 15 -26.13 -3.97 4.89
CA ILE A 15 -25.38 -3.64 6.12
C ILE A 15 -24.03 -2.99 5.79
N ALA A 16 -23.40 -3.31 4.67
CA ALA A 16 -22.21 -2.62 4.20
C ALA A 16 -22.48 -1.17 3.73
N ALA A 17 -23.74 -0.85 3.40
CA ALA A 17 -24.14 0.49 2.94
C ALA A 17 -24.65 1.42 4.06
N THR A 18 -24.80 0.97 5.31
CA THR A 18 -25.43 1.74 6.39
C THR A 18 -24.47 2.34 7.42
N PHE A 19 -23.15 2.23 7.22
CA PHE A 19 -22.19 3.07 7.95
C PHE A 19 -21.70 4.25 7.10
N ILE A 20 -22.65 4.95 6.46
CA ILE A 20 -22.41 6.29 5.97
C ILE A 20 -22.37 7.17 7.22
N SER A 21 -21.18 7.62 7.58
CA SER A 21 -20.99 8.76 8.48
C SER A 21 -21.96 9.86 8.05
N VAL A 22 -22.59 10.50 9.01
CA VAL A 22 -23.39 11.71 8.78
C VAL A 22 -22.43 12.74 8.16
N SER A 23 -22.29 12.74 6.83
CA SER A 23 -21.80 13.87 6.09
C SER A 23 -22.99 14.78 5.84
N CYS A 24 -22.78 16.09 5.97
CA CYS A 24 -23.76 17.06 5.58
C CYS A 24 -24.08 16.85 4.09
N GLU A 25 -25.30 16.44 3.75
CA GLU A 25 -25.74 16.44 2.37
C GLU A 25 -26.15 17.85 1.98
N PRO A 26 -25.51 18.46 0.99
CA PRO A 26 -26.11 19.54 0.23
C PRO A 26 -26.62 19.05 -1.12
N GLU A 27 -27.79 19.54 -1.51
CA GLU A 27 -28.39 19.34 -2.82
C GLU A 27 -27.49 19.82 -3.96
N PHE A 28 -27.46 19.04 -5.04
CA PHE A 28 -26.63 19.29 -6.23
C PHE A 28 -26.95 20.62 -6.94
N VAL A 29 -25.96 21.47 -7.05
CA VAL A 29 -25.93 22.54 -8.08
C VAL A 29 -24.74 22.29 -9.00
N LYS A 30 -25.03 22.03 -10.27
CA LYS A 30 -24.03 21.91 -11.34
C LYS A 30 -23.40 23.27 -11.63
N GLY A 31 -22.11 23.43 -11.44
CA GLY A 31 -21.31 24.58 -11.87
C GLY A 31 -20.20 24.17 -12.82
N SER A 32 -20.13 24.86 -13.93
CA SER A 32 -19.29 24.66 -15.11
C SER A 32 -17.81 24.91 -14.85
N GLY A 33 -16.95 24.14 -15.55
CA GLY A 33 -15.51 24.21 -15.49
C GLY A 33 -14.85 25.47 -16.06
N SER A 34 -13.62 25.66 -15.64
CA SER A 34 -12.66 26.47 -16.40
C SER A 34 -11.33 25.73 -16.49
N ASN A 35 -10.90 25.52 -17.71
CA ASN A 35 -9.60 24.99 -18.11
C ASN A 35 -8.52 26.05 -17.88
N ASP A 36 -7.44 25.69 -17.23
CA ASP A 36 -6.17 26.39 -17.42
C ASP A 36 -5.09 25.39 -17.84
N THR A 37 -4.74 25.51 -19.10
CA THR A 37 -3.62 24.83 -19.77
C THR A 37 -2.36 25.64 -19.57
N GLU A 38 -1.36 25.10 -18.91
CA GLU A 38 0.01 25.62 -19.01
C GLU A 38 0.89 24.69 -19.85
N GLN A 39 1.35 25.27 -20.97
CA GLN A 39 2.38 24.71 -21.85
C GLN A 39 3.76 24.86 -21.20
N GLY A 40 4.49 23.78 -21.05
CA GLY A 40 5.89 23.77 -20.72
C GLY A 40 6.75 23.45 -21.95
N ASN A 41 7.53 24.41 -22.36
CA ASN A 41 8.44 24.34 -23.49
C ASN A 41 9.75 23.65 -23.10
N GLY A 42 10.22 22.71 -23.93
CA GLY A 42 11.51 22.07 -23.80
C GLY A 42 12.65 22.84 -24.51
N ASN A 43 13.85 22.58 -24.11
CA ASN A 43 15.11 22.62 -24.88
C ASN A 43 16.19 22.06 -23.97
N GLY A 44 16.96 21.09 -24.29
CA GLY A 44 17.86 20.75 -25.36
C GLY A 44 19.27 21.28 -25.08
N ASN A 45 20.23 20.41 -24.82
CA ASN A 45 21.58 20.37 -25.40
C ASN A 45 22.50 19.47 -24.55
N GLU A 46 23.03 18.41 -25.11
CA GLU A 46 24.33 18.19 -25.78
C GLU A 46 25.58 18.34 -24.89
N GLY A 47 26.39 17.30 -24.98
CA GLY A 47 27.84 17.42 -25.04
C GLY A 47 28.60 16.47 -24.12
N GLU A 48 29.07 15.41 -24.72
CA GLU A 48 30.44 14.93 -24.95
C GLU A 48 31.18 14.31 -23.75
N ASN A 49 31.45 13.06 -23.80
CA ASN A 49 32.47 12.22 -24.45
C ASN A 49 33.87 12.33 -23.84
N SER A 50 34.38 11.20 -23.40
CA SER A 50 35.69 10.57 -23.49
C SER A 50 35.89 9.63 -22.28
N GLY A 51 36.03 8.34 -22.36
CA GLY A 51 37.04 7.57 -23.07
C GLY A 51 38.29 7.40 -22.22
N ASP A 52 38.50 6.25 -21.60
CA ASP A 52 39.76 5.51 -21.82
C ASP A 52 39.75 4.10 -21.17
N ASN A 53 40.53 3.24 -21.80
CA ASN A 53 40.75 1.82 -21.64
C ASN A 53 41.55 1.45 -20.37
N GLY A 54 41.36 0.24 -19.88
CA GLY A 54 42.28 -0.43 -18.98
C GLY A 54 41.98 -1.92 -18.82
N ASN A 55 42.66 -2.69 -19.65
CA ASN A 55 42.69 -4.14 -19.73
C ASN A 55 43.40 -4.78 -18.52
N GLY A 56 42.93 -5.96 -18.04
CA GLY A 56 43.66 -6.79 -17.09
C GLY A 56 42.90 -8.04 -16.74
N GLY A 57 43.09 -9.11 -17.53
CA GLY A 57 42.55 -10.42 -17.20
C GLY A 57 43.35 -11.12 -16.11
N GLU A 58 42.72 -11.95 -15.33
CA GLU A 58 43.31 -13.10 -14.66
C GLU A 58 42.31 -14.25 -14.55
N GLU A 59 42.83 -15.44 -14.67
CA GLU A 59 42.20 -16.71 -14.97
C GLU A 59 41.46 -17.31 -13.76
N GLY A 60 40.43 -18.12 -14.09
CA GLY A 60 39.56 -18.78 -13.17
C GLY A 60 40.14 -19.91 -12.34
N GLY A 61 39.66 -20.04 -11.12
CA GLY A 61 39.66 -21.24 -10.32
C GLY A 61 38.22 -21.69 -10.10
N PRO A 62 37.94 -22.98 -9.81
CA PRO A 62 36.58 -23.49 -9.72
C PRO A 62 35.85 -22.89 -8.51
N THR A 63 34.76 -22.23 -8.77
CA THR A 63 33.85 -21.73 -7.72
C THR A 63 33.08 -22.89 -7.11
N GLU A 64 33.31 -23.12 -5.83
CA GLU A 64 32.43 -23.93 -5.00
C GLU A 64 31.02 -23.33 -5.02
N ASP A 65 30.06 -24.18 -5.31
CA ASP A 65 28.62 -23.87 -5.26
C ASP A 65 28.21 -23.65 -3.79
N ASN A 66 28.42 -22.47 -3.29
CA ASN A 66 27.81 -22.00 -2.06
C ASN A 66 26.38 -21.60 -2.41
N GLY A 67 25.40 -22.41 -2.00
CA GLY A 67 23.98 -22.11 -2.03
C GLY A 67 23.71 -20.74 -1.42
N GLY A 68 23.85 -19.71 -2.25
CA GLY A 68 23.61 -18.32 -1.87
C GLY A 68 22.13 -18.14 -1.53
N GLU A 69 21.84 -17.81 -0.29
CA GLU A 69 20.58 -17.19 0.08
C GLU A 69 20.30 -16.09 -0.95
N ASN A 70 19.14 -16.16 -1.62
CA ASN A 70 18.64 -15.09 -2.48
C ASN A 70 18.32 -13.87 -1.60
N VAL A 71 19.37 -13.16 -1.18
CA VAL A 71 19.20 -11.84 -0.55
C VAL A 71 18.82 -10.89 -1.68
N PRO A 72 17.63 -10.27 -1.63
CA PRO A 72 17.24 -9.31 -2.64
C PRO A 72 18.30 -8.23 -2.76
N PRO A 73 18.54 -7.68 -3.96
CA PRO A 73 19.46 -6.56 -4.11
C PRO A 73 19.03 -5.45 -3.16
N ALA A 74 19.97 -4.94 -2.37
CA ALA A 74 19.71 -3.86 -1.44
C ALA A 74 19.25 -2.62 -2.23
N ILE A 75 18.12 -2.04 -1.84
CA ILE A 75 17.71 -0.73 -2.35
C ILE A 75 18.66 0.28 -1.72
N THR A 76 19.58 0.79 -2.51
CA THR A 76 20.69 1.67 -2.08
C THR A 76 20.32 3.15 -2.12
N ASP A 77 19.07 3.50 -1.89
CA ASP A 77 18.64 4.89 -1.81
C ASP A 77 18.78 5.39 -0.36
N ASP A 78 19.68 6.36 -0.14
CA ASP A 78 19.95 6.93 1.18
C ASP A 78 18.70 7.51 1.84
N GLY A 79 17.76 8.03 1.05
CA GLY A 79 16.49 8.55 1.54
C GLY A 79 15.56 7.45 2.06
N ILE A 80 15.52 6.31 1.35
CA ILE A 80 14.77 5.13 1.80
C ILE A 80 15.35 4.62 3.11
N ALA A 81 16.67 4.38 3.14
CA ALA A 81 17.35 3.92 4.34
C ALA A 81 17.13 4.88 5.52
N TYR A 82 17.19 6.20 5.29
CA TYR A 82 16.99 7.19 6.33
C TYR A 82 15.54 7.27 6.83
N VAL A 83 14.56 7.39 5.93
CA VAL A 83 13.15 7.66 6.33
C VAL A 83 12.53 6.43 6.97
N TRP A 84 12.73 5.25 6.40
CA TRP A 84 12.09 4.00 6.85
C TRP A 84 12.97 3.05 7.65
N ASP A 85 14.22 3.43 7.95
CA ASP A 85 14.98 2.72 8.97
C ASP A 85 14.24 2.79 10.32
N GLY A 86 13.85 1.63 10.81
CA GLY A 86 13.09 1.52 12.03
C GLY A 86 13.88 1.77 13.33
N ALA A 87 15.19 2.08 13.32
CA ALA A 87 15.98 2.22 14.55
C ALA A 87 15.53 3.40 15.41
N VAL A 88 15.16 4.52 14.80
CA VAL A 88 14.62 5.72 15.47
C VAL A 88 13.27 6.09 14.88
N ILE A 89 12.25 6.30 15.73
CA ILE A 89 10.93 6.76 15.30
C ILE A 89 11.00 8.26 15.02
N PRO A 90 10.79 8.71 13.78
CA PRO A 90 10.82 10.13 13.46
C PRO A 90 9.61 10.88 14.00
N GLU A 91 9.79 12.18 14.13
CA GLU A 91 8.76 13.16 14.48
C GLU A 91 8.42 13.97 13.22
N ILE A 92 7.13 14.08 12.92
CA ILE A 92 6.62 14.95 11.86
C ILE A 92 5.76 16.02 12.49
N THR A 93 6.12 17.30 12.29
CA THR A 93 5.29 18.43 12.66
C THR A 93 4.78 19.10 11.39
N MET A 94 3.48 19.23 11.26
CA MET A 94 2.80 19.98 10.20
C MET A 94 2.30 21.32 10.78
N LYS A 95 2.78 22.44 10.23
CA LYS A 95 2.31 23.78 10.56
C LYS A 95 1.44 24.32 9.45
N VAL A 96 0.22 24.72 9.80
CA VAL A 96 -0.80 25.15 8.85
C VAL A 96 -1.32 26.51 9.25
N SER A 97 -1.48 27.44 8.29
CA SER A 97 -2.16 28.70 8.58
C SER A 97 -3.63 28.46 8.92
N LEU A 98 -4.21 29.36 9.71
CA LEU A 98 -5.63 29.28 10.07
C LEU A 98 -6.55 29.24 8.82
N GLU A 99 -6.20 30.02 7.80
CA GLU A 99 -6.92 30.05 6.53
C GLU A 99 -6.90 28.67 5.85
N GLN A 100 -5.71 28.07 5.68
CA GLN A 100 -5.56 26.78 4.99
C GLN A 100 -6.20 25.64 5.77
N TRP A 101 -6.14 25.64 7.10
CA TRP A 101 -6.79 24.62 7.90
C TRP A 101 -8.32 24.72 7.80
N ASN A 102 -8.89 25.93 7.89
CA ASN A 102 -10.33 26.12 7.73
C ASN A 102 -10.80 25.78 6.31
N ALA A 103 -10.01 26.09 5.28
CA ALA A 103 -10.31 25.70 3.90
C ALA A 103 -10.29 24.16 3.74
N PHE A 104 -9.34 23.46 4.37
CA PHE A 104 -9.28 22.00 4.40
C PHE A 104 -10.52 21.38 5.08
N LEU A 105 -10.93 21.89 6.24
CA LEU A 105 -12.14 21.45 6.94
C LEU A 105 -13.40 21.67 6.10
N ALA A 106 -13.54 22.87 5.52
CA ALA A 106 -14.69 23.23 4.67
C ALA A 106 -14.74 22.33 3.42
N ARG A 107 -13.59 22.05 2.81
CA ARG A 107 -13.53 21.18 1.62
C ARG A 107 -13.88 19.72 1.96
N TYR A 108 -13.50 19.24 3.14
CA TYR A 108 -13.93 17.94 3.64
C TYR A 108 -15.46 17.91 3.82
N ASP A 109 -16.04 18.95 4.42
CA ASP A 109 -17.48 19.06 4.65
C ASP A 109 -18.27 19.12 3.34
N GLU A 110 -17.74 19.78 2.33
CA GLU A 110 -18.33 19.85 0.98
C GLU A 110 -18.25 18.49 0.25
N TYR A 111 -17.10 17.84 0.28
CA TYR A 111 -16.85 16.57 -0.39
C TYR A 111 -15.73 15.78 0.30
N SER A 112 -16.10 14.86 1.17
CA SER A 112 -15.16 14.09 1.97
C SER A 112 -14.20 13.22 1.14
N GLN A 113 -14.57 12.86 -0.09
CA GLN A 113 -13.73 12.07 -1.00
C GLN A 113 -12.76 12.92 -1.84
N ASN A 114 -12.67 14.24 -1.61
CA ASN A 114 -11.73 15.09 -2.31
C ASN A 114 -10.27 14.64 -2.12
N ALA A 115 -9.40 15.01 -3.07
CA ALA A 115 -7.96 14.78 -3.00
C ALA A 115 -7.16 16.09 -3.08
N ASP A 116 -7.81 17.21 -2.76
CA ASP A 116 -7.22 18.53 -2.84
C ASP A 116 -6.07 18.69 -1.83
N TYR A 117 -5.01 19.35 -2.28
CA TYR A 117 -3.87 19.67 -1.44
C TYR A 117 -3.98 21.07 -0.85
N PHE A 118 -3.59 21.20 0.39
CA PHE A 118 -3.52 22.44 1.15
C PHE A 118 -2.10 22.72 1.57
N HIS A 119 -1.76 24.00 1.72
CA HIS A 119 -0.42 24.44 2.04
C HIS A 119 -0.07 24.17 3.50
N ALA A 120 1.15 23.71 3.75
CA ALA A 120 1.71 23.55 5.09
C ALA A 120 3.24 23.59 5.05
N ASP A 121 3.82 23.99 6.18
CA ASP A 121 5.24 23.79 6.45
C ASP A 121 5.43 22.51 7.25
N PHE A 122 6.52 21.79 6.97
CA PHE A 122 6.81 20.52 7.61
C PHE A 122 8.18 20.58 8.32
N THR A 123 8.23 19.95 9.48
CA THR A 123 9.48 19.59 10.14
C THR A 123 9.52 18.08 10.29
N PHE A 124 10.52 17.46 9.70
CA PHE A 124 10.83 16.04 9.87
C PHE A 124 12.09 15.93 10.74
N LYS A 125 11.95 15.35 11.93
CA LYS A 125 13.05 15.15 12.86
C LYS A 125 13.28 13.67 13.13
N LYS A 126 14.52 13.22 12.95
CA LYS A 126 14.92 11.84 13.25
C LYS A 126 16.23 11.83 14.05
N GLY A 127 16.15 11.52 15.33
CA GLY A 127 17.26 11.74 16.26
C GLY A 127 17.62 13.21 16.36
N GLU A 128 18.86 13.54 16.10
CA GLU A 128 19.36 14.93 16.12
C GLU A 128 19.19 15.63 14.76
N GLU A 129 18.89 14.88 13.70
CA GLU A 129 18.71 15.48 12.37
C GLU A 129 17.33 16.09 12.21
N VAL A 130 17.29 17.31 11.68
CA VAL A 130 16.05 18.08 11.43
C VAL A 130 16.05 18.56 9.99
N THR A 131 14.99 18.21 9.27
CA THR A 131 14.70 18.75 7.93
C THR A 131 13.46 19.60 7.99
N THR A 132 13.56 20.86 7.57
CA THR A 132 12.41 21.77 7.47
C THR A 132 12.08 22.01 6.00
N ILE A 133 10.82 21.90 5.67
CA ILE A 133 10.29 22.09 4.33
C ILE A 133 9.18 23.14 4.40
N GLN A 134 9.33 24.21 3.65
CA GLN A 134 8.36 25.28 3.55
C GLN A 134 7.46 25.09 2.33
N ASP A 135 6.20 25.46 2.46
CA ASP A 135 5.22 25.45 1.36
C ASP A 135 5.10 24.10 0.65
N GLY A 136 5.08 23.04 1.41
CA GLY A 136 4.67 21.73 0.94
C GLY A 136 3.16 21.56 0.99
N GLY A 137 2.66 20.41 0.54
CA GLY A 137 1.24 20.09 0.49
C GLY A 137 0.83 18.94 1.41
N PHE A 138 -0.33 19.07 2.03
CA PHE A 138 -1.00 17.96 2.69
C PHE A 138 -2.42 17.78 2.15
N ARG A 139 -2.96 16.59 2.25
CA ARG A 139 -4.34 16.26 1.89
C ARG A 139 -4.89 15.15 2.76
N ILE A 140 -6.22 15.00 2.77
CA ILE A 140 -6.85 13.82 3.34
C ILE A 140 -6.62 12.60 2.43
N ARG A 141 -6.57 11.41 3.03
CA ARG A 141 -6.46 10.12 2.35
C ARG A 141 -7.45 9.11 2.89
N GLY A 142 -7.48 7.95 2.23
CA GLY A 142 -8.34 6.83 2.56
C GLY A 142 -9.55 6.74 1.64
N ASN A 143 -10.34 5.72 1.84
CA ASN A 143 -11.64 5.52 1.23
C ASN A 143 -12.70 5.51 2.35
N THR A 144 -12.99 4.36 2.93
CA THR A 144 -13.93 4.21 4.07
C THR A 144 -13.36 4.75 5.39
N SER A 145 -12.05 5.00 5.45
CA SER A 145 -11.34 5.52 6.62
C SER A 145 -11.25 7.04 6.69
N ARG A 146 -11.86 7.77 5.73
CA ARG A 146 -11.86 9.24 5.76
C ARG A 146 -12.68 9.76 6.91
N ARG A 147 -12.11 10.71 7.65
CA ARG A 147 -12.72 11.34 8.79
C ARG A 147 -12.32 12.80 8.88
N ARG A 148 -13.23 13.65 9.36
CA ARG A 148 -12.93 15.06 9.64
C ARG A 148 -11.92 15.14 10.79
N PRO A 149 -10.78 15.83 10.65
CA PRO A 149 -9.71 15.79 11.66
C PRO A 149 -9.99 16.67 12.88
N GLU A 150 -10.97 17.56 12.84
CA GLU A 150 -11.35 18.43 13.95
C GLU A 150 -12.83 18.78 13.91
N GLY A 151 -13.48 18.70 15.06
CA GLY A 151 -14.83 19.20 15.27
C GLY A 151 -15.90 18.53 14.41
N SER A 152 -17.08 19.14 14.39
CA SER A 152 -18.24 18.71 13.60
C SER A 152 -18.33 19.49 12.29
N CYS A 153 -19.17 19.01 11.36
CA CYS A 153 -19.44 19.67 10.09
C CYS A 153 -19.79 21.16 10.24
N GLY A 154 -19.18 22.00 9.39
CA GLY A 154 -19.38 23.46 9.39
C GLY A 154 -18.62 24.22 10.48
N GLN A 155 -17.94 23.53 11.40
CA GLN A 155 -17.14 24.18 12.41
C GLN A 155 -15.77 24.59 11.85
N GLN A 156 -15.33 25.80 12.20
CA GLN A 156 -13.99 26.28 11.96
C GLN A 156 -13.11 25.98 13.17
N HIS A 157 -11.79 25.96 12.93
CA HIS A 157 -10.81 25.85 14.00
C HIS A 157 -10.94 26.98 15.01
N VAL A 158 -10.81 26.62 16.27
CA VAL A 158 -10.71 27.57 17.41
C VAL A 158 -9.40 27.27 18.14
N SER A 159 -8.55 28.28 18.30
CA SER A 159 -7.27 28.11 19.00
C SER A 159 -7.46 27.49 20.38
N GLY A 160 -6.66 26.46 20.66
CA GLY A 160 -6.77 25.64 21.85
C GLY A 160 -7.89 24.58 21.78
N SER A 161 -8.38 24.26 20.59
CA SER A 161 -9.32 23.14 20.37
C SER A 161 -8.80 21.86 21.00
N THR A 162 -9.71 21.06 21.54
CA THR A 162 -9.45 19.71 22.05
C THR A 162 -10.30 18.65 21.32
N ASP A 163 -11.07 19.06 20.30
CA ASP A 163 -11.95 18.17 19.52
C ASP A 163 -11.25 17.67 18.26
N TRP A 164 -10.11 17.00 18.47
CA TRP A 164 -9.28 16.44 17.41
C TRP A 164 -9.67 14.99 17.12
N HIS A 165 -9.57 14.58 15.86
CA HIS A 165 -9.85 13.23 15.41
C HIS A 165 -8.75 12.70 14.51
N HIS A 166 -8.46 11.41 14.62
CA HIS A 166 -7.57 10.75 13.70
C HIS A 166 -8.12 10.74 12.28
N CYS A 167 -7.25 10.98 11.29
CA CYS A 167 -7.51 10.72 9.88
C CYS A 167 -6.20 10.37 9.15
N HIS A 168 -6.29 9.82 7.96
CA HIS A 168 -5.10 9.59 7.13
C HIS A 168 -4.71 10.85 6.38
N PHE A 169 -3.40 11.08 6.24
CA PHE A 169 -2.86 12.20 5.49
C PHE A 169 -1.95 11.73 4.34
N GLY A 170 -1.95 12.44 3.23
CA GLY A 170 -0.94 12.37 2.19
C GLY A 170 -0.07 13.61 2.22
N LEU A 171 1.23 13.45 2.38
CA LEU A 171 2.17 14.56 2.36
C LEU A 171 2.89 14.58 1.01
N ASN A 172 3.01 15.76 0.40
CA ASN A 172 3.81 15.99 -0.80
C ASN A 172 4.64 17.25 -0.59
N PHE A 173 5.90 17.08 -0.22
CA PHE A 173 6.82 18.16 0.13
C PHE A 173 7.12 19.10 -1.04
N ARG A 174 6.85 18.68 -2.28
CA ARG A 174 7.07 19.45 -3.50
C ARG A 174 5.78 19.81 -4.22
N LYS A 175 4.64 19.79 -3.52
CA LYS A 175 3.35 20.06 -4.19
C LYS A 175 3.29 21.49 -4.75
N PHE A 176 3.59 22.46 -3.94
CA PHE A 176 3.53 23.88 -4.29
C PHE A 176 4.92 24.45 -4.60
N ASN A 177 5.93 24.10 -3.83
CA ASN A 177 7.31 24.44 -4.11
C ASN A 177 8.02 23.30 -4.84
N LYS A 178 8.41 23.56 -6.10
CA LYS A 178 9.03 22.54 -6.98
C LYS A 178 10.54 22.40 -6.80
N ASP A 179 11.16 23.16 -5.91
CA ASP A 179 12.58 23.04 -5.62
C ASP A 179 12.94 21.58 -5.23
N LYS A 180 13.99 21.05 -5.87
CA LYS A 180 14.47 19.68 -5.63
C LYS A 180 14.98 19.49 -4.20
N ALA A 181 15.38 20.56 -3.51
CA ALA A 181 15.77 20.54 -2.10
C ALA A 181 14.60 20.28 -1.14
N HIS A 182 13.35 20.54 -1.56
CA HIS A 182 12.16 20.31 -0.73
C HIS A 182 11.79 18.82 -0.65
N THR A 183 12.65 18.06 0.00
CA THR A 183 12.50 16.62 0.21
C THR A 183 13.15 16.23 1.55
N VAL A 184 12.75 15.10 2.11
CA VAL A 184 13.47 14.48 3.22
C VAL A 184 14.46 13.48 2.62
N LYS A 185 15.73 13.87 2.49
CA LYS A 185 16.79 13.05 1.87
C LYS A 185 16.37 12.46 0.51
N GLY A 186 15.74 13.27 -0.35
CA GLY A 186 15.24 12.82 -1.66
C GLY A 186 13.82 12.24 -1.65
N ILE A 187 13.25 11.97 -0.48
CA ILE A 187 11.86 11.52 -0.38
C ILE A 187 10.91 12.69 -0.57
N ARG A 188 10.09 12.64 -1.61
CA ARG A 188 9.15 13.68 -2.04
C ARG A 188 7.79 13.59 -1.36
N LYS A 189 7.31 12.37 -1.10
CA LYS A 189 5.98 12.10 -0.57
C LYS A 189 6.03 11.04 0.53
N ILE A 190 5.14 11.16 1.51
CA ILE A 190 4.90 10.16 2.55
C ILE A 190 3.40 10.02 2.74
N ASN A 191 2.90 8.79 2.80
CA ASN A 191 1.54 8.50 3.22
C ASN A 191 1.52 8.24 4.73
N LEU A 192 0.66 8.92 5.46
CA LEU A 192 0.45 8.72 6.88
C LEU A 192 -0.89 8.01 7.09
N LYS A 193 -0.83 6.81 7.68
CA LYS A 193 -2.02 6.04 8.09
C LYS A 193 -2.08 6.01 9.61
N TRP A 194 -3.21 6.38 10.20
CA TRP A 194 -3.52 6.03 11.57
C TRP A 194 -3.97 4.58 11.63
N PHE A 195 -3.90 3.95 12.79
CA PHE A 195 -4.18 2.52 12.96
C PHE A 195 -5.69 2.28 13.12
N LYS A 196 -6.46 2.75 12.12
CA LYS A 196 -7.90 2.54 12.12
C LYS A 196 -8.19 1.04 12.14
N ASP A 197 -9.00 0.62 13.11
CA ASP A 197 -9.38 -0.78 13.28
C ASP A 197 -8.20 -1.74 13.58
N ASP A 198 -6.99 -1.24 13.83
CA ASP A 198 -5.85 -2.06 14.26
C ASP A 198 -5.33 -1.67 15.67
N PRO A 199 -6.00 -2.10 16.75
CA PRO A 199 -5.55 -1.81 18.10
C PRO A 199 -4.24 -2.48 18.48
N THR A 200 -3.70 -3.38 17.66
CA THR A 200 -2.37 -3.97 17.85
C THR A 200 -1.24 -3.08 17.35
N TYR A 201 -1.52 -2.11 16.46
CA TYR A 201 -0.57 -1.21 15.83
C TYR A 201 0.48 -1.89 14.93
N VAL A 202 0.28 -3.13 14.50
CA VAL A 202 1.32 -3.90 13.82
C VAL A 202 0.89 -4.65 12.56
N ARG A 203 -0.41 -4.79 12.24
CA ARG A 203 -0.85 -5.69 11.17
C ARG A 203 -0.21 -5.38 9.81
N GLU A 204 -0.38 -4.17 9.33
CA GLU A 204 0.19 -3.79 8.03
C GLU A 204 1.72 -3.73 8.07
N LEU A 205 2.29 -3.22 9.17
CA LEU A 205 3.74 -3.18 9.38
C LEU A 205 4.36 -4.60 9.33
N TYR A 206 3.72 -5.56 9.99
CA TYR A 206 4.13 -6.96 9.97
C TYR A 206 4.14 -7.53 8.55
N CYS A 207 3.09 -7.25 7.78
CA CYS A 207 2.97 -7.76 6.41
C CYS A 207 4.08 -7.24 5.50
N TYR A 208 4.35 -5.92 5.51
CA TYR A 208 5.42 -5.37 4.69
C TYR A 208 6.80 -5.81 5.16
N ASP A 209 7.04 -5.97 6.47
CA ASP A 209 8.27 -6.57 6.99
C ASP A 209 8.44 -8.01 6.50
N LEU A 210 7.37 -8.83 6.54
CA LEU A 210 7.42 -10.22 6.07
C LEU A 210 7.69 -10.31 4.57
N PHE A 211 7.05 -9.48 3.75
CA PHE A 211 7.32 -9.42 2.31
C PHE A 211 8.81 -9.15 2.05
N ARG A 212 9.38 -8.11 2.68
CA ARG A 212 10.79 -7.75 2.50
C ARG A 212 11.73 -8.85 2.98
N ARG A 213 11.46 -9.46 4.14
CA ARG A 213 12.26 -10.60 4.67
C ARG A 213 12.20 -11.82 3.76
N TYR A 214 11.08 -12.02 3.08
CA TYR A 214 10.93 -13.13 2.12
C TYR A 214 11.44 -12.79 0.73
N GLY A 215 12.06 -11.63 0.56
CA GLY A 215 12.65 -11.23 -0.70
C GLY A 215 11.69 -10.60 -1.70
N ILE A 216 10.47 -10.24 -1.28
CA ILE A 216 9.51 -9.57 -2.14
C ILE A 216 9.79 -8.06 -2.13
N TRP A 217 10.71 -7.65 -2.99
CA TRP A 217 11.21 -6.28 -3.09
C TRP A 217 10.19 -5.29 -3.70
N THR A 218 9.08 -5.77 -4.27
CA THR A 218 7.98 -4.92 -4.72
C THR A 218 7.12 -4.39 -3.57
N ALA A 219 7.25 -4.91 -2.35
CA ALA A 219 6.50 -4.37 -1.22
C ALA A 219 6.96 -2.94 -0.89
N PRO A 220 6.02 -2.00 -0.61
CA PRO A 220 6.35 -0.67 -0.15
C PRO A 220 7.17 -0.68 1.14
N PHE A 221 7.97 0.36 1.35
CA PHE A 221 8.59 0.61 2.65
C PHE A 221 7.58 1.25 3.60
N ASP A 222 7.73 0.93 4.88
CA ASP A 222 6.90 1.46 5.93
C ASP A 222 7.65 1.55 7.26
N GLY A 223 7.08 2.30 8.21
CA GLY A 223 7.60 2.46 9.54
C GLY A 223 6.72 3.38 10.38
N TYR A 224 7.00 3.50 11.67
CA TYR A 224 6.29 4.42 12.54
C TYR A 224 6.81 5.84 12.43
N CYS A 225 5.92 6.81 12.70
CA CYS A 225 6.28 8.17 13.09
C CYS A 225 5.35 8.67 14.19
N ARG A 226 5.74 9.81 14.82
CA ARG A 226 4.88 10.58 15.71
C ARG A 226 4.44 11.83 14.96
N LEU A 227 3.14 12.14 14.99
CA LEU A 227 2.58 13.25 14.22
C LEU A 227 2.10 14.38 15.16
N TRP A 228 2.52 15.60 14.86
CA TRP A 228 2.01 16.83 15.45
C TRP A 228 1.40 17.72 14.38
N ILE A 229 0.31 18.41 14.73
CA ILE A 229 -0.32 19.41 13.87
C ILE A 229 -0.44 20.71 14.68
N GLN A 230 0.05 21.80 14.11
CA GLN A 230 -0.07 23.13 14.69
C GLN A 230 -0.80 24.04 13.72
N VAL A 231 -1.98 24.48 14.10
CA VAL A 231 -2.71 25.53 13.39
C VAL A 231 -2.26 26.89 13.91
N GLU A 232 -2.16 27.86 13.01
CA GLU A 232 -1.80 29.23 13.38
C GLU A 232 -2.75 29.79 14.45
N GLY A 233 -2.17 30.38 15.49
CA GLY A 233 -2.88 30.84 16.68
C GLY A 233 -2.85 29.87 17.85
N ASP A 234 -2.51 28.61 17.65
CA ASP A 234 -2.35 27.65 18.73
C ASP A 234 -1.06 27.87 19.51
N ALA A 235 -1.15 27.82 20.83
CA ALA A 235 0.00 28.01 21.71
C ALA A 235 1.04 26.89 21.62
N LYS A 236 0.60 25.67 21.20
CA LYS A 236 1.42 24.48 21.00
C LYS A 236 0.79 23.57 19.95
N PRO A 237 1.57 22.73 19.26
CA PRO A 237 1.00 21.72 18.36
C PRO A 237 0.18 20.69 19.13
N ALA A 238 -0.91 20.21 18.53
CA ALA A 238 -1.67 19.04 18.97
C ALA A 238 -0.91 17.77 18.59
N TYR A 239 -0.78 16.85 19.53
CA TYR A 239 -0.16 15.55 19.29
C TYR A 239 -1.19 14.54 18.79
N PHE A 240 -1.08 14.13 17.53
CA PHE A 240 -1.99 13.15 16.90
C PHE A 240 -1.60 11.70 17.19
N GLY A 241 -0.47 11.46 17.84
CA GLY A 241 -0.07 10.11 18.24
C GLY A 241 0.86 9.43 17.24
N VAL A 242 0.85 8.09 17.29
CA VAL A 242 1.66 7.22 16.43
C VAL A 242 0.92 7.00 15.12
N TYR A 243 1.63 7.20 14.01
CA TYR A 243 1.17 6.93 12.65
C TYR A 243 2.11 5.95 11.97
N GLN A 244 1.59 5.21 11.01
CA GLN A 244 2.39 4.47 10.04
C GLN A 244 2.72 5.38 8.86
N MET A 245 4.01 5.52 8.55
CA MET A 245 4.48 6.09 7.30
C MET A 245 4.57 5.00 6.26
N ILE A 246 3.99 5.21 5.08
CA ILE A 246 4.05 4.25 3.98
C ILE A 246 4.60 4.94 2.73
N GLU A 247 5.50 4.26 2.04
CA GLU A 247 6.00 4.69 0.74
C GLU A 247 4.86 4.73 -0.27
N PRO A 248 4.63 5.87 -0.94
CA PRO A 248 3.67 5.93 -2.03
C PRO A 248 4.14 5.12 -3.24
N VAL A 249 3.25 4.32 -3.82
CA VAL A 249 3.53 3.60 -5.07
C VAL A 249 3.24 4.55 -6.24
N ASP A 250 4.28 5.22 -6.72
CA ASP A 250 4.24 6.21 -7.81
C ASP A 250 5.48 6.13 -8.71
N ASP A 251 5.72 7.13 -9.54
CA ASP A 251 6.89 7.24 -10.41
C ASP A 251 8.21 7.09 -9.64
N LYS A 252 8.31 7.69 -8.46
CA LYS A 252 9.54 7.61 -7.65
C LYS A 252 9.75 6.25 -7.00
N TYR A 253 8.68 5.55 -6.66
CA TYR A 253 8.75 4.15 -6.24
C TYR A 253 9.37 3.28 -7.35
N VAL A 254 8.95 3.45 -8.60
CA VAL A 254 9.50 2.72 -9.74
C VAL A 254 10.98 3.07 -9.94
N GLU A 255 11.33 4.37 -10.01
CA GLU A 255 12.72 4.82 -10.18
C GLU A 255 13.68 4.23 -9.13
N LYS A 256 13.26 4.14 -7.88
CA LYS A 256 14.08 3.64 -6.77
C LYS A 256 14.34 2.12 -6.82
N ARG A 257 13.60 1.39 -7.64
CA ARG A 257 13.74 -0.07 -7.83
C ARG A 257 14.29 -0.46 -9.19
N LEU A 258 14.86 0.48 -9.93
CA LEU A 258 15.34 0.22 -11.28
C LEU A 258 16.63 -0.58 -11.34
N ALA A 259 17.58 -0.25 -10.47
CA ALA A 259 18.90 -0.85 -10.50
C ALA A 259 18.84 -2.34 -10.13
N GLY A 260 18.69 -3.20 -11.13
CA GLY A 260 18.74 -4.66 -10.98
C GLY A 260 17.42 -5.33 -10.60
N MET A 261 16.32 -4.57 -10.43
CA MET A 261 15.01 -5.10 -10.07
C MET A 261 14.03 -5.04 -11.24
N PHE A 262 13.44 -3.87 -11.52
CA PHE A 262 12.60 -3.71 -12.71
C PHE A 262 13.42 -3.71 -14.02
N GLY A 263 14.67 -3.29 -13.98
CA GLY A 263 15.55 -3.20 -15.12
C GLY A 263 15.38 -1.94 -15.97
N SER A 264 14.20 -1.31 -15.94
CA SER A 264 13.89 -0.07 -16.65
C SER A 264 12.89 0.77 -15.86
N ALA A 265 12.99 2.11 -15.98
CA ALA A 265 11.95 3.03 -15.48
C ALA A 265 10.80 3.19 -16.48
N GLU A 266 11.03 2.77 -17.71
CA GLU A 266 10.03 2.85 -18.75
C GLU A 266 8.99 1.76 -18.53
N GLY A 267 7.78 2.17 -18.21
CA GLY A 267 6.71 1.22 -17.98
C GLY A 267 5.43 1.90 -17.52
N ASN A 268 4.40 1.09 -17.37
CA ASN A 268 3.06 1.54 -17.07
C ASN A 268 2.61 1.01 -15.71
N LEU A 269 2.41 1.93 -14.76
CA LEU A 269 1.95 1.64 -13.41
C LEU A 269 0.45 1.88 -13.29
N TRP A 270 -0.27 0.93 -12.73
CA TRP A 270 -1.70 0.98 -12.50
C TRP A 270 -2.05 0.63 -11.06
N LYS A 271 -2.90 1.43 -10.42
CA LYS A 271 -3.58 1.06 -9.19
C LYS A 271 -4.82 0.24 -9.55
N CYS A 272 -5.05 -0.85 -8.83
CA CYS A 272 -6.17 -1.75 -9.02
C CYS A 272 -7.00 -1.79 -7.73
N ALA A 273 -8.29 -1.46 -7.84
CA ALA A 273 -9.18 -1.35 -6.69
C ALA A 273 -10.60 -1.84 -7.01
N ASN A 274 -11.32 -2.20 -5.95
CA ASN A 274 -12.74 -2.48 -6.02
C ASN A 274 -13.52 -1.20 -5.74
N ASN A 275 -14.19 -0.67 -6.74
CA ASN A 275 -15.08 0.50 -6.64
C ASN A 275 -16.56 0.14 -6.81
N GLY A 276 -16.89 -1.15 -6.63
CA GLY A 276 -18.14 -1.78 -7.03
C GLY A 276 -17.93 -2.72 -8.23
N ASN A 277 -16.96 -2.41 -9.10
CA ASN A 277 -16.40 -3.33 -10.08
C ASN A 277 -15.05 -3.83 -9.56
N LYS A 278 -14.89 -5.13 -9.49
CA LYS A 278 -13.70 -5.78 -8.95
C LYS A 278 -12.55 -5.75 -9.96
N ALA A 279 -11.34 -5.43 -9.50
CA ALA A 279 -10.14 -5.56 -10.33
C ALA A 279 -9.70 -7.03 -10.40
N ASP A 280 -10.45 -7.85 -11.13
CA ASP A 280 -10.30 -9.32 -11.18
C ASP A 280 -9.32 -9.82 -12.25
N LEU A 281 -8.81 -8.91 -13.10
CA LEU A 281 -7.99 -9.21 -14.27
C LEU A 281 -8.68 -10.16 -15.26
N HIS A 282 -10.00 -10.08 -15.34
CA HIS A 282 -10.80 -10.87 -16.25
C HIS A 282 -11.70 -10.00 -17.14
N ASP A 283 -12.39 -9.05 -16.53
CA ASP A 283 -13.36 -8.20 -17.19
C ASP A 283 -12.72 -6.92 -17.73
N LEU A 284 -12.99 -6.61 -19.00
CA LEU A 284 -12.57 -5.37 -19.65
C LEU A 284 -13.56 -4.21 -19.42
N ASP A 285 -14.75 -4.52 -18.91
CA ASP A 285 -15.81 -3.54 -18.63
C ASP A 285 -15.59 -2.77 -17.31
N GLY A 286 -14.44 -2.96 -16.67
CA GLY A 286 -14.04 -2.20 -15.52
C GLY A 286 -13.95 -0.69 -15.78
N ASP A 287 -13.97 0.09 -14.72
CA ASP A 287 -13.79 1.54 -14.77
C ASP A 287 -12.29 1.87 -14.96
N TRP A 288 -11.94 2.35 -16.15
CA TRP A 288 -10.58 2.72 -16.56
C TRP A 288 -10.41 4.24 -16.47
N ALA A 289 -9.48 4.70 -15.66
CA ALA A 289 -9.25 6.11 -15.45
C ALA A 289 -7.77 6.49 -15.48
N LEU A 290 -7.51 7.73 -15.88
CA LEU A 290 -6.26 8.42 -15.58
C LEU A 290 -6.30 8.88 -14.12
N ASP A 291 -5.16 8.89 -13.42
CA ASP A 291 -5.05 9.46 -12.07
C ASP A 291 -5.31 10.96 -12.10
N THR A 292 -6.55 11.33 -11.81
CA THR A 292 -7.00 12.72 -11.76
C THR A 292 -6.83 13.34 -10.37
N ASN A 293 -6.39 12.55 -9.37
CA ASN A 293 -6.39 12.94 -7.96
C ASN A 293 -7.78 13.41 -7.46
N ASP A 294 -8.85 12.88 -8.03
CA ASP A 294 -10.21 13.21 -7.65
C ASP A 294 -10.68 12.56 -6.34
N GLY A 295 -9.85 11.66 -5.78
CA GLY A 295 -10.14 10.95 -4.54
C GLY A 295 -11.06 9.74 -4.69
N VAL A 296 -11.60 9.50 -5.88
CA VAL A 296 -12.44 8.35 -6.20
C VAL A 296 -11.55 7.14 -6.51
N ASN A 297 -11.95 5.95 -6.09
CA ASN A 297 -11.30 4.73 -6.55
C ASN A 297 -11.88 4.31 -7.90
N HIS A 298 -11.00 4.03 -8.85
CA HIS A 298 -11.33 3.42 -10.14
C HIS A 298 -10.88 1.95 -10.14
N THR A 299 -11.49 1.12 -10.97
CA THR A 299 -11.10 -0.30 -11.06
C THR A 299 -9.64 -0.41 -11.51
N TYR A 300 -9.26 0.34 -12.54
CA TYR A 300 -7.90 0.42 -13.08
C TYR A 300 -7.52 1.89 -13.29
N GLU A 301 -6.68 2.42 -12.41
CA GLU A 301 -6.28 3.81 -12.43
C GLU A 301 -4.80 3.95 -12.84
N TYR A 302 -4.56 4.59 -13.98
CA TYR A 302 -3.22 4.81 -14.53
C TYR A 302 -2.46 5.85 -13.72
N LYS A 303 -1.22 5.54 -13.32
CA LYS A 303 -0.35 6.39 -12.50
C LYS A 303 0.78 7.06 -13.29
N GLY A 304 0.70 7.09 -14.60
CA GLY A 304 1.68 7.71 -15.49
C GLY A 304 1.17 8.99 -16.15
N GLU A 305 1.91 9.44 -17.15
CA GLU A 305 1.61 10.66 -17.89
C GLU A 305 0.38 10.46 -18.81
N GLU A 306 -0.48 11.48 -18.91
CA GLU A 306 -1.70 11.48 -19.73
C GLU A 306 -1.41 11.09 -21.19
N ALA A 307 -0.29 11.58 -21.76
CA ALA A 307 0.10 11.28 -23.13
C ALA A 307 0.29 9.77 -23.40
N ASN A 308 0.57 8.98 -22.39
CA ASN A 308 0.79 7.54 -22.50
C ASN A 308 -0.45 6.70 -22.14
N TYR A 309 -1.55 7.34 -21.69
CA TYR A 309 -2.71 6.63 -21.13
C TYR A 309 -3.31 5.60 -22.09
N GLU A 310 -3.56 5.95 -23.34
CA GLU A 310 -4.19 5.05 -24.31
C GLU A 310 -3.29 3.85 -24.68
N VAL A 311 -1.98 4.07 -24.77
CA VAL A 311 -0.99 3.01 -25.01
C VAL A 311 -0.93 2.08 -23.80
N ALA A 312 -0.86 2.64 -22.61
CA ALA A 312 -0.83 1.89 -21.35
C ALA A 312 -2.12 1.07 -21.14
N LYS A 313 -3.29 1.66 -21.45
CA LYS A 313 -4.58 0.99 -21.40
C LYS A 313 -4.64 -0.18 -22.39
N THR A 314 -4.21 0.03 -23.63
CA THR A 314 -4.16 -1.02 -24.65
C THR A 314 -3.25 -2.16 -24.21
N GLN A 315 -2.09 -1.88 -23.63
CA GLN A 315 -1.16 -2.88 -23.09
C GLN A 315 -1.82 -3.71 -22.00
N PHE A 316 -2.50 -3.08 -21.04
CA PHE A 316 -3.15 -3.79 -19.95
C PHE A 316 -4.35 -4.60 -20.42
N GLN A 317 -5.15 -4.08 -21.34
CA GLN A 317 -6.25 -4.81 -21.97
C GLN A 317 -5.75 -6.03 -22.76
N ASP A 318 -4.62 -5.90 -23.49
CA ASP A 318 -3.98 -7.03 -24.18
C ASP A 318 -3.52 -8.11 -23.18
N PHE A 319 -2.94 -7.69 -22.03
CA PHE A 319 -2.59 -8.63 -20.96
C PHE A 319 -3.82 -9.40 -20.46
N ILE A 320 -4.94 -8.71 -20.16
CA ILE A 320 -6.19 -9.33 -19.70
C ILE A 320 -6.74 -10.29 -20.79
N GLN A 321 -6.76 -9.87 -22.05
CA GLN A 321 -7.23 -10.73 -23.16
C GLN A 321 -6.37 -11.98 -23.32
N LYS A 322 -5.05 -11.87 -23.19
CA LYS A 322 -4.15 -13.04 -23.24
C LYS A 322 -4.31 -13.92 -22.00
N LEU A 323 -4.47 -13.29 -20.83
CA LEU A 323 -4.73 -13.99 -19.57
C LEU A 323 -6.02 -14.83 -19.64
N THR A 324 -7.08 -14.30 -20.23
CA THR A 324 -8.39 -14.95 -20.29
C THR A 324 -8.56 -15.87 -21.50
N GLY A 325 -8.05 -15.49 -22.65
CA GLY A 325 -8.33 -16.12 -23.94
C GLY A 325 -7.37 -17.24 -24.37
N LYS A 326 -6.15 -17.29 -23.83
CA LYS A 326 -5.19 -18.35 -24.23
C LYS A 326 -5.61 -19.71 -23.71
N GLY A 327 -5.46 -20.75 -24.52
CA GLY A 327 -5.55 -22.15 -24.08
C GLY A 327 -4.45 -22.48 -23.05
N GLU A 328 -4.56 -23.62 -22.36
CA GLU A 328 -3.69 -23.93 -21.22
C GLU A 328 -2.19 -23.93 -21.56
N GLU A 329 -1.78 -24.68 -22.59
CA GLU A 329 -0.38 -24.75 -23.02
C GLU A 329 0.16 -23.38 -23.48
N SER A 330 -0.61 -22.63 -24.27
CA SER A 330 -0.20 -21.33 -24.76
C SER A 330 -0.18 -20.27 -23.63
N PHE A 331 -1.03 -20.39 -22.63
CA PHE A 331 -0.97 -19.57 -21.41
C PHE A 331 0.27 -19.88 -20.59
N TYR A 332 0.56 -21.16 -20.35
CA TYR A 332 1.73 -21.59 -19.58
C TYR A 332 3.03 -21.02 -20.17
N ASN A 333 3.22 -21.13 -21.48
CA ASN A 333 4.41 -20.62 -22.15
C ASN A 333 4.47 -19.09 -22.12
N TRP A 334 3.35 -18.42 -22.35
CA TRP A 334 3.26 -16.96 -22.36
C TRP A 334 3.50 -16.34 -20.99
N ILE A 335 2.88 -16.87 -19.94
CA ILE A 335 3.01 -16.26 -18.60
C ILE A 335 4.46 -16.32 -18.09
N LYS A 336 5.21 -17.38 -18.42
CA LYS A 336 6.64 -17.51 -18.11
C LYS A 336 7.52 -16.53 -18.90
N GLN A 337 7.05 -15.99 -20.00
CA GLN A 337 7.76 -14.95 -20.77
C GLN A 337 7.56 -13.58 -20.18
N VAL A 338 6.32 -13.25 -19.78
CA VAL A 338 5.92 -11.92 -19.34
C VAL A 338 5.95 -11.72 -17.82
N CYS A 339 6.20 -12.77 -17.04
CA CYS A 339 6.19 -12.72 -15.59
C CYS A 339 7.28 -13.62 -15.00
N ASP A 340 7.91 -13.18 -13.93
CA ASP A 340 8.62 -14.07 -13.01
C ASP A 340 7.55 -14.80 -12.16
N VAL A 341 7.18 -15.99 -12.60
CA VAL A 341 6.10 -16.76 -11.97
C VAL A 341 6.47 -17.20 -10.55
N GLU A 342 7.73 -17.53 -10.29
CA GLU A 342 8.17 -17.90 -8.94
C GLU A 342 8.03 -16.71 -7.98
N PHE A 343 8.52 -15.54 -8.38
CA PHE A 343 8.38 -14.31 -7.59
C PHE A 343 6.91 -13.94 -7.32
N LEU A 344 6.06 -14.05 -8.35
CA LEU A 344 4.63 -13.82 -8.21
C LEU A 344 3.97 -14.79 -7.22
N LEU A 345 4.28 -16.09 -7.32
CA LEU A 345 3.72 -17.11 -6.44
C LEU A 345 4.24 -16.99 -5.00
N LYS A 346 5.49 -16.57 -4.80
CA LYS A 346 6.02 -16.20 -3.48
C LYS A 346 5.28 -14.99 -2.89
N THR A 347 4.97 -13.99 -3.72
CA THR A 347 4.15 -12.83 -3.30
C THR A 347 2.78 -13.29 -2.81
N TYR A 348 2.12 -14.17 -3.56
CA TYR A 348 0.83 -14.74 -3.16
C TYR A 348 0.91 -15.67 -1.94
N ALA A 349 2.01 -16.38 -1.77
CA ALA A 349 2.22 -17.19 -0.57
C ALA A 349 2.25 -16.33 0.70
N VAL A 350 2.94 -15.18 0.66
CA VAL A 350 2.90 -14.21 1.77
C VAL A 350 1.49 -13.66 1.98
N ASN A 351 0.82 -13.24 0.90
CA ASN A 351 -0.55 -12.73 0.93
C ASN A 351 -1.52 -13.69 1.65
N VAL A 352 -1.46 -14.98 1.31
CA VAL A 352 -2.30 -16.01 1.93
C VAL A 352 -1.84 -16.35 3.34
N ALA A 353 -0.54 -16.37 3.62
CA ALA A 353 -0.01 -16.62 4.96
C ALA A 353 -0.46 -15.55 5.95
N VAL A 354 -0.42 -14.26 5.58
CA VAL A 354 -0.88 -13.17 6.45
C VAL A 354 -2.41 -13.04 6.49
N GLY A 355 -3.13 -13.81 5.68
CA GLY A 355 -4.59 -13.82 5.68
C GLY A 355 -5.22 -12.62 5.02
N MET A 356 -4.56 -12.03 4.01
CA MET A 356 -5.10 -10.90 3.28
C MET A 356 -6.27 -11.34 2.40
N TRP A 357 -7.46 -10.90 2.77
CA TRP A 357 -8.72 -11.24 2.08
C TRP A 357 -9.21 -10.11 1.19
N ASP A 358 -8.81 -8.87 1.47
CA ASP A 358 -9.17 -7.70 0.67
C ASP A 358 -8.15 -7.47 -0.45
N ASP A 359 -7.83 -8.54 -1.17
CA ASP A 359 -6.78 -8.64 -2.17
C ASP A 359 -7.34 -8.87 -3.58
N HIS A 360 -6.41 -9.07 -4.54
CA HIS A 360 -6.76 -9.46 -5.91
C HIS A 360 -7.58 -10.75 -5.98
N TRP A 361 -7.25 -11.78 -5.17
CA TRP A 361 -7.83 -13.13 -5.33
C TRP A 361 -9.23 -13.26 -4.73
N VAL A 362 -9.49 -12.63 -3.57
CA VAL A 362 -10.79 -12.72 -2.88
C VAL A 362 -11.73 -11.58 -3.27
N ASN A 363 -11.26 -10.34 -3.23
CA ASN A 363 -12.11 -9.16 -3.38
C ASN A 363 -11.83 -8.32 -4.63
N GLY A 364 -10.75 -8.60 -5.38
CA GLY A 364 -10.36 -7.81 -6.55
C GLY A 364 -9.98 -6.37 -6.18
N ASN A 365 -9.17 -6.20 -5.11
CA ASN A 365 -8.86 -4.92 -4.51
C ASN A 365 -7.37 -4.83 -4.09
N ASN A 366 -6.91 -3.66 -3.73
CA ASN A 366 -5.67 -3.39 -2.97
C ASN A 366 -4.38 -3.96 -3.57
N PHE A 367 -4.13 -3.69 -4.84
CA PHE A 367 -2.85 -4.00 -5.46
C PHE A 367 -2.50 -3.00 -6.56
N TYR A 368 -1.23 -2.99 -6.97
CA TYR A 368 -0.83 -2.34 -8.21
C TYR A 368 -0.28 -3.37 -9.17
N VAL A 369 -0.33 -3.05 -10.44
CA VAL A 369 0.40 -3.77 -11.49
C VAL A 369 1.34 -2.82 -12.20
N TYR A 370 2.52 -3.34 -12.56
CA TYR A 370 3.52 -2.61 -13.31
C TYR A 370 3.96 -3.43 -14.52
N PHE A 371 3.88 -2.82 -15.69
CA PHE A 371 4.41 -3.34 -16.94
C PHE A 371 5.66 -2.55 -17.26
N ASN A 372 6.84 -3.15 -17.14
CA ASN A 372 8.12 -2.46 -17.17
C ASN A 372 8.68 -2.18 -18.58
N SER A 373 7.83 -1.91 -19.52
CA SER A 373 8.16 -1.47 -20.88
C SER A 373 7.05 -0.60 -21.43
N MET A 374 7.41 0.41 -22.20
CA MET A 374 6.45 1.24 -22.95
C MET A 374 5.97 0.55 -24.22
N ASP A 375 6.61 -0.51 -24.69
CA ASP A 375 6.09 -1.34 -25.77
C ASP A 375 4.85 -2.10 -25.28
N GLN A 376 3.73 -1.91 -25.96
CA GLN A 376 2.45 -2.48 -25.55
C GLN A 376 2.43 -4.02 -25.60
N TYR A 377 3.35 -4.68 -26.29
CA TYR A 377 3.39 -6.13 -26.48
C TYR A 377 4.64 -6.80 -25.89
N ASP A 378 5.67 -6.04 -25.58
CA ASP A 378 6.92 -6.54 -25.01
C ASP A 378 7.15 -5.92 -23.63
N TYR A 379 6.68 -6.61 -22.59
CA TYR A 379 6.71 -6.16 -21.21
C TYR A 379 7.01 -7.29 -20.22
N LYS A 380 7.43 -6.91 -19.03
CA LYS A 380 7.40 -7.75 -17.82
C LYS A 380 6.34 -7.25 -16.87
N PHE A 381 5.46 -8.16 -16.44
CA PHE A 381 4.39 -7.91 -15.51
C PHE A 381 4.88 -8.14 -14.07
N PHE A 382 4.59 -7.18 -13.20
CA PHE A 382 4.80 -7.26 -11.76
C PHE A 382 3.53 -6.92 -11.00
N LEU A 383 3.22 -7.71 -9.97
CA LEU A 383 2.19 -7.38 -8.99
C LEU A 383 2.86 -6.77 -7.76
N ILE A 384 2.32 -5.63 -7.28
CA ILE A 384 2.82 -4.89 -6.14
C ILE A 384 1.77 -4.98 -5.03
N PRO A 385 2.10 -5.57 -3.87
CA PRO A 385 1.18 -5.66 -2.74
C PRO A 385 0.92 -4.27 -2.13
N TYR A 386 -0.34 -4.01 -1.73
CA TYR A 386 -0.74 -2.72 -1.18
C TYR A 386 -1.90 -2.86 -0.20
N ASP A 387 -1.93 -2.00 0.86
CA ASP A 387 -3.01 -1.83 1.83
C ASP A 387 -3.34 -3.09 2.66
N TYR A 388 -2.37 -3.54 3.46
CA TYR A 388 -2.41 -4.80 4.23
C TYR A 388 -2.90 -4.65 5.67
N ASP A 389 -3.71 -3.63 5.98
CA ASP A 389 -4.28 -3.42 7.32
C ASP A 389 -5.33 -4.48 7.71
N ASN A 390 -6.00 -5.07 6.71
CA ASN A 390 -7.04 -6.09 6.89
C ASN A 390 -6.48 -7.51 6.85
N THR A 391 -5.59 -7.82 7.79
CA THR A 391 -4.83 -9.08 7.82
C THR A 391 -4.77 -9.68 9.23
N LEU A 392 -4.05 -10.78 9.37
CA LEU A 392 -3.75 -11.45 10.64
C LEU A 392 -5.02 -11.70 11.49
N GLY A 393 -6.08 -12.18 10.83
CA GLY A 393 -7.34 -12.51 11.46
C GLY A 393 -8.44 -11.47 11.29
N THR A 394 -8.12 -10.22 10.92
CA THR A 394 -9.12 -9.26 10.44
C THR A 394 -9.61 -9.70 9.08
N SER A 395 -10.87 -10.09 8.96
CA SER A 395 -11.45 -10.56 7.70
C SER A 395 -12.97 -10.38 7.64
N GLY A 396 -13.44 -9.78 6.55
CA GLY A 396 -14.87 -9.55 6.31
C GLY A 396 -15.56 -10.58 5.42
N LEU A 397 -14.82 -11.39 4.66
CA LEU A 397 -15.41 -12.27 3.63
C LEU A 397 -15.11 -13.76 3.84
N ILE A 398 -13.95 -14.11 4.38
CA ILE A 398 -13.51 -15.50 4.57
C ILE A 398 -12.97 -15.70 5.98
N ASP A 399 -12.89 -16.96 6.44
CA ASP A 399 -12.09 -17.29 7.62
C ASP A 399 -10.61 -17.34 7.21
N ALA A 400 -9.93 -16.18 7.25
CA ALA A 400 -8.57 -16.02 6.78
C ALA A 400 -7.56 -16.94 7.48
N GLY A 401 -7.81 -17.38 8.71
CA GLY A 401 -6.96 -18.33 9.42
C GLY A 401 -7.11 -19.77 8.94
N ARG A 402 -8.33 -20.19 8.60
CA ARG A 402 -8.66 -21.59 8.25
C ARG A 402 -8.95 -21.85 6.79
N GLN A 403 -9.09 -20.79 5.97
CA GLN A 403 -9.32 -20.94 4.54
C GLN A 403 -8.21 -21.78 3.88
N ASN A 404 -8.63 -22.72 3.00
CA ASN A 404 -7.70 -23.53 2.23
C ASN A 404 -6.83 -22.63 1.32
N PRO A 405 -5.49 -22.69 1.42
CA PRO A 405 -4.62 -21.85 0.62
C PRO A 405 -4.76 -22.02 -0.91
N TYR A 406 -5.17 -23.20 -1.39
CA TYR A 406 -5.43 -23.42 -2.83
C TYR A 406 -6.79 -22.90 -3.31
N GLU A 407 -7.70 -22.64 -2.37
CA GLU A 407 -9.07 -22.17 -2.61
C GLU A 407 -9.27 -20.83 -1.91
N TRP A 408 -8.24 -19.98 -1.94
CA TRP A 408 -8.21 -18.73 -1.21
C TRP A 408 -9.34 -17.79 -1.60
N GLY A 409 -9.60 -17.64 -2.92
CA GLY A 409 -10.64 -16.77 -3.43
C GLY A 409 -11.24 -17.22 -4.75
N GLU A 410 -12.35 -16.59 -5.09
CA GLU A 410 -13.13 -16.88 -6.29
C GLU A 410 -13.05 -15.78 -7.36
N VAL A 411 -12.40 -14.63 -7.05
CA VAL A 411 -12.37 -13.46 -7.91
C VAL A 411 -11.16 -13.47 -8.84
N GLY A 412 -9.96 -13.45 -8.30
CA GLY A 412 -8.72 -13.25 -9.05
C GLY A 412 -8.47 -14.27 -10.14
N HIS A 413 -8.65 -13.86 -11.40
CA HIS A 413 -8.52 -14.76 -12.56
C HIS A 413 -7.09 -15.25 -12.78
N LEU A 414 -6.09 -14.41 -12.51
CA LEU A 414 -4.68 -14.76 -12.66
C LEU A 414 -4.31 -15.99 -11.81
N MET A 415 -4.64 -15.96 -10.52
CA MET A 415 -4.32 -17.08 -9.62
C MET A 415 -5.10 -18.34 -9.96
N LYS A 416 -6.37 -18.24 -10.37
CA LYS A 416 -7.15 -19.39 -10.85
C LYS A 416 -6.49 -20.08 -12.04
N ARG A 417 -5.88 -19.32 -12.95
CA ARG A 417 -5.16 -19.86 -14.10
C ARG A 417 -3.85 -20.52 -13.71
N LEU A 418 -3.04 -19.84 -12.85
CA LEU A 418 -1.76 -20.38 -12.39
C LEU A 418 -1.94 -21.69 -11.60
N MET A 419 -2.94 -21.76 -10.74
CA MET A 419 -3.22 -22.96 -9.92
C MET A 419 -3.69 -24.19 -10.69
N LYS A 420 -3.88 -24.11 -12.01
CA LYS A 420 -4.14 -25.28 -12.86
C LYS A 420 -2.92 -26.12 -13.16
N PHE A 421 -1.70 -25.57 -13.00
CA PHE A 421 -0.45 -26.22 -13.37
C PHE A 421 0.25 -26.79 -12.14
N ASP A 422 0.58 -28.08 -12.17
CA ASP A 422 1.22 -28.79 -11.04
C ASP A 422 2.57 -28.15 -10.68
N GLU A 423 3.37 -27.71 -11.65
CA GLU A 423 4.63 -26.98 -11.42
C GLU A 423 4.38 -25.72 -10.57
N PHE A 424 3.41 -24.91 -10.95
CA PHE A 424 3.10 -23.65 -10.23
C PHE A 424 2.50 -23.93 -8.85
N ARG A 425 1.65 -24.94 -8.74
CA ARG A 425 1.13 -25.40 -7.43
C ARG A 425 2.27 -25.84 -6.50
N GLN A 426 3.27 -26.54 -7.04
CA GLN A 426 4.42 -26.98 -6.25
C GLN A 426 5.31 -25.82 -5.79
N ILE A 427 5.59 -24.85 -6.67
CA ILE A 427 6.30 -23.60 -6.30
C ILE A 427 5.55 -22.88 -5.19
N TYR A 428 4.25 -22.67 -5.34
CA TYR A 428 3.40 -22.02 -4.35
C TYR A 428 3.37 -22.77 -3.01
N LYS A 429 3.22 -24.10 -3.04
CA LYS A 429 3.26 -24.96 -1.86
C LYS A 429 4.60 -24.86 -1.13
N ASN A 430 5.71 -24.92 -1.86
CA ASN A 430 7.04 -24.80 -1.29
C ASN A 430 7.23 -23.42 -0.62
N ALA A 431 6.77 -22.36 -1.25
CA ALA A 431 6.82 -21.02 -0.69
C ALA A 431 6.02 -20.90 0.63
N LEU A 432 4.83 -21.46 0.69
CA LEU A 432 4.03 -21.50 1.92
C LEU A 432 4.71 -22.30 3.04
N LEU A 433 5.31 -23.48 2.72
CA LEU A 433 6.03 -24.29 3.68
C LEU A 433 7.30 -23.59 4.19
N GLU A 434 8.00 -22.88 3.32
CA GLU A 434 9.18 -22.09 3.68
C GLU A 434 8.82 -20.93 4.63
N LEU A 435 7.70 -20.26 4.42
CA LEU A 435 7.23 -19.18 5.30
C LEU A 435 7.00 -19.66 6.74
N ILE A 436 6.48 -20.87 6.92
CA ILE A 436 6.19 -21.43 8.24
C ILE A 436 7.34 -22.27 8.83
N ASP A 437 8.47 -22.40 8.14
CA ASP A 437 9.65 -23.11 8.62
C ASP A 437 10.26 -22.37 9.82
N PRO A 438 10.36 -23.01 11.01
CA PRO A 438 10.97 -22.38 12.17
C PRO A 438 12.41 -21.92 11.93
N ALA A 439 13.17 -22.65 11.10
CA ALA A 439 14.57 -22.34 10.81
C ALA A 439 14.74 -21.02 10.00
N LYS A 440 13.71 -20.63 9.26
CA LYS A 440 13.71 -19.39 8.48
C LYS A 440 13.32 -18.15 9.30
N GLY A 441 12.62 -18.33 10.42
CA GLY A 441 12.19 -17.22 11.28
C GLY A 441 11.25 -16.21 10.61
N LEU A 442 10.52 -16.61 9.56
CA LEU A 442 9.64 -15.76 8.77
C LEU A 442 8.25 -15.62 9.41
N PHE A 443 7.35 -16.58 9.15
CA PHE A 443 5.98 -16.57 9.67
C PHE A 443 5.80 -17.51 10.88
N HIS A 444 6.89 -18.03 11.46
CA HIS A 444 6.82 -18.85 12.65
C HIS A 444 6.38 -18.04 13.87
N ILE A 445 5.56 -18.63 14.74
CA ILE A 445 4.95 -17.94 15.89
C ILE A 445 5.98 -17.21 16.77
N ASP A 446 7.06 -17.87 17.20
CA ASP A 446 8.03 -17.27 18.12
C ASP A 446 8.73 -16.06 17.51
N ALA A 447 9.14 -16.16 16.24
CA ALA A 447 9.75 -15.07 15.50
C ALA A 447 8.76 -13.90 15.27
N SER A 448 7.50 -14.23 14.99
CA SER A 448 6.44 -13.24 14.77
C SER A 448 6.10 -12.50 16.05
N LEU A 449 5.88 -13.20 17.16
CA LEU A 449 5.59 -12.56 18.45
C LEU A 449 6.76 -11.71 18.95
N SER A 450 8.02 -12.17 18.74
CA SER A 450 9.20 -11.39 19.08
C SER A 450 9.25 -10.06 18.34
N ARG A 451 8.99 -10.05 17.02
CA ARG A 451 8.94 -8.82 16.22
C ARG A 451 7.81 -7.90 16.64
N ILE A 452 6.59 -8.43 16.78
CA ILE A 452 5.41 -7.67 17.22
C ILE A 452 5.71 -6.99 18.56
N LYS A 453 6.20 -7.75 19.53
CA LYS A 453 6.56 -7.19 20.84
C LYS A 453 7.61 -6.08 20.73
N ALA A 454 8.67 -6.30 19.95
CA ALA A 454 9.73 -5.32 19.78
C ALA A 454 9.22 -4.00 19.17
N TRP A 455 8.30 -4.08 18.22
CA TRP A 455 7.68 -2.88 17.64
C TRP A 455 6.76 -2.17 18.63
N GLN A 456 5.91 -2.90 19.33
CA GLN A 456 5.00 -2.33 20.34
C GLN A 456 5.73 -1.69 21.51
N ASP A 457 6.81 -2.31 21.99
CA ASP A 457 7.62 -1.76 23.08
C ASP A 457 8.24 -0.39 22.70
N ARG A 458 8.48 -0.15 21.40
CA ARG A 458 9.03 1.12 20.92
C ARG A 458 8.01 2.25 20.84
N ILE A 459 6.72 1.93 20.68
CA ILE A 459 5.66 2.94 20.52
C ILE A 459 4.79 3.08 21.74
N ARG A 460 4.85 2.17 22.69
CA ARG A 460 3.93 2.07 23.85
C ARG A 460 3.79 3.40 24.61
N ASP A 461 4.90 4.09 24.81
CA ASP A 461 4.91 5.38 25.54
C ASP A 461 4.39 6.56 24.71
N TYR A 462 4.11 6.32 23.42
CA TYR A 462 3.71 7.35 22.46
C TYR A 462 2.28 7.22 21.93
N VAL A 463 1.53 6.18 22.33
CA VAL A 463 0.15 6.00 21.85
C VAL A 463 -0.84 6.99 22.47
N SER A 464 -0.55 7.47 23.68
CA SER A 464 -1.34 8.56 24.32
C SER A 464 -1.24 9.82 23.49
N ASN A 465 -2.36 10.46 23.16
CA ASN A 465 -2.42 11.55 22.19
C ASN A 465 -3.57 12.53 22.51
N ASP A 466 -3.59 13.69 21.83
CA ASP A 466 -4.55 14.77 22.08
C ASP A 466 -5.92 14.52 21.38
N THR A 467 -6.07 13.47 20.53
CA THR A 467 -7.37 13.12 19.97
C THR A 467 -8.24 12.31 20.94
N GLY A 468 -7.63 11.74 21.98
CA GLY A 468 -8.32 10.86 22.92
C GLY A 468 -8.74 9.49 22.35
N GLU A 469 -8.25 9.15 21.15
CA GLU A 469 -8.61 7.93 20.44
C GLU A 469 -7.40 6.98 20.38
N ASP A 470 -7.66 5.67 20.35
CA ASP A 470 -6.63 4.63 20.19
C ASP A 470 -5.47 4.76 21.19
N MET A 471 -5.80 5.00 22.45
CA MET A 471 -4.86 5.36 23.53
C MET A 471 -4.13 4.15 24.13
N SER A 472 -4.38 2.94 23.65
CA SER A 472 -3.81 1.71 24.21
C SER A 472 -3.58 0.65 23.14
N ILE A 473 -2.60 -0.21 23.41
CA ILE A 473 -2.29 -1.38 22.56
C ILE A 473 -2.96 -2.61 23.19
N TYR A 474 -3.81 -3.29 22.43
CA TYR A 474 -4.46 -4.53 22.86
C TYR A 474 -4.72 -5.48 21.69
N ASP A 475 -4.85 -6.78 22.01
CA ASP A 475 -4.93 -7.84 21.00
C ASP A 475 -6.38 -8.10 20.60
N GLN A 476 -6.83 -7.43 19.55
CA GLN A 476 -8.16 -7.64 18.98
C GLN A 476 -8.13 -7.41 17.46
N PRO A 477 -8.82 -8.22 16.65
CA PRO A 477 -9.06 -7.91 15.24
C PRO A 477 -10.03 -6.74 15.10
N ALA A 478 -10.10 -6.16 13.90
CA ALA A 478 -11.06 -5.11 13.59
C ALA A 478 -12.52 -5.59 13.80
N SER A 479 -13.35 -4.69 14.29
CA SER A 479 -14.75 -5.01 14.64
C SER A 479 -15.61 -5.43 13.43
N TRP A 480 -15.27 -4.98 12.23
CA TRP A 480 -16.00 -5.29 10.99
C TRP A 480 -15.54 -6.57 10.29
N GLY A 481 -14.47 -7.22 10.80
CA GLY A 481 -13.94 -8.44 10.21
C GLY A 481 -13.27 -9.32 11.27
N ASN A 482 -14.04 -10.22 11.88
CA ASN A 482 -13.51 -11.09 12.91
C ASN A 482 -13.90 -12.56 12.75
N HIS A 483 -13.92 -13.06 11.52
CA HIS A 483 -14.09 -14.50 11.32
C HIS A 483 -12.97 -15.27 12.05
N GLY A 484 -13.33 -15.96 13.14
CA GLY A 484 -12.42 -16.78 13.94
C GLY A 484 -11.80 -16.11 15.18
N GLU A 485 -12.04 -14.82 15.41
CA GLU A 485 -11.61 -14.09 16.63
C GLU A 485 -10.12 -14.27 16.97
N TYR A 486 -9.24 -14.22 15.97
CA TYR A 486 -7.83 -14.51 16.11
C TYR A 486 -7.09 -13.48 16.97
N ARG A 487 -6.03 -13.95 17.64
CA ARG A 487 -5.08 -13.14 18.40
C ARG A 487 -3.70 -13.15 17.70
N VAL A 488 -2.93 -12.09 17.88
CA VAL A 488 -1.61 -11.94 17.24
C VAL A 488 -0.48 -11.59 18.24
N MET A 489 -0.81 -11.29 19.48
CA MET A 489 0.17 -10.88 20.51
C MET A 489 0.50 -11.97 21.50
N GLU A 490 -0.33 -12.99 21.63
CA GLU A 490 -0.22 -14.04 22.65
C GLU A 490 -0.23 -15.43 22.01
N THR A 491 0.43 -16.37 22.67
CA THR A 491 0.34 -17.79 22.32
C THR A 491 -1.02 -18.34 22.75
N GLY A 492 -1.56 -19.29 21.97
CA GLY A 492 -2.82 -19.93 22.31
C GLY A 492 -3.47 -20.60 21.11
N PRO A 493 -4.60 -21.30 21.32
CA PRO A 493 -5.31 -22.00 20.24
C PRO A 493 -5.89 -21.04 19.18
N ASP A 494 -6.14 -19.77 19.56
CA ASP A 494 -6.68 -18.73 18.68
C ASP A 494 -5.58 -17.82 18.10
N ASN A 495 -4.31 -18.15 18.36
CA ASN A 495 -3.22 -17.41 17.74
C ASN A 495 -3.20 -17.62 16.22
N PHE A 496 -3.26 -16.53 15.46
CA PHE A 496 -3.36 -16.58 14.01
C PHE A 496 -2.21 -17.33 13.35
N PHE A 497 -0.97 -17.10 13.80
CA PHE A 497 0.22 -17.76 13.25
C PHE A 497 0.16 -19.27 13.45
N THR A 498 -0.27 -19.72 14.63
CA THR A 498 -0.42 -21.15 14.95
C THR A 498 -1.48 -21.82 14.09
N VAL A 499 -2.67 -21.19 14.00
CA VAL A 499 -3.79 -21.73 13.22
C VAL A 499 -3.42 -21.80 11.74
N LYS A 500 -2.89 -20.70 11.19
CA LYS A 500 -2.52 -20.63 9.76
C LYS A 500 -1.42 -21.60 9.39
N ALA A 501 -0.38 -21.70 10.23
CA ALA A 501 0.69 -22.68 10.02
C ALA A 501 0.16 -24.13 10.07
N GLY A 502 -0.81 -24.43 10.94
CA GLY A 502 -1.49 -25.72 10.97
C GLY A 502 -2.21 -26.07 9.68
N VAL A 503 -2.94 -25.09 9.10
CA VAL A 503 -3.62 -25.26 7.80
C VAL A 503 -2.60 -25.48 6.68
N ILE A 504 -1.54 -24.68 6.61
CA ILE A 504 -0.49 -24.82 5.59
C ILE A 504 0.18 -26.20 5.68
N LYS A 505 0.49 -26.70 6.89
CA LYS A 505 1.06 -28.03 7.09
C LYS A 505 0.14 -29.17 6.63
N SER A 506 -1.17 -28.98 6.70
CA SER A 506 -2.17 -29.99 6.30
C SER A 506 -2.41 -30.04 4.79
N MET A 507 -1.79 -29.14 3.99
CA MET A 507 -1.89 -29.16 2.53
C MET A 507 -1.20 -30.41 1.98
N ASN A 508 -1.94 -31.27 1.31
CA ASN A 508 -1.44 -32.49 0.66
C ASN A 508 -1.04 -32.21 -0.80
#